data_be635b4f574792c44dbbc44fcc080588
#
_entry.id   be635b4f574792c44dbbc44fcc080588
#
_cell.length_a   1.000
_cell.length_b   1.000
_cell.length_c   1.000
_cell.angle_alpha   90.00
_cell.angle_beta   90.00
_cell.angle_gamma   90.00
#
_symmetry.space_group_name_H-M   'P 1'
#
loop_
_entity.id
_entity.type
_entity.pdbx_description
1 polymer ?
#
loop_
_entity_poly.entity_id
_entity_poly.type
_entity_poly.pdbx_seq_one_letter_code
_entity_poly.pdbx_strand_id
1 'polypeptide(L)'
;QLCSSGDHIVSSRTIYGGTYAFLKNFTPKFGIKTTFVDITKLDVVEAAITPNTKVLYCETVSNPLLEVADIAGLATIAKKHNIKLVVDNTFSPLSVAPAKMGADIVIHSLTKYINGSSDTVGGVVCASQEFINDLKNVNNGASMLLGPTMDSLRSASVMKNLRTLHIRMKQHSHNAQFLAEKFEQAGLKTVYPGLKSHPSHELYKGMINPEYGFGGMMTIDVGTLDKANELMELMQERNLGYLAVSLGFYKTLFSLSL
;
A
#
# COMPACT_ATOMS: atom_id res chain seq x y z
N GLN A 1 -19.08 -4.14 -1.80
CA GLN A 1 -19.96 -2.98 -1.95
C GLN A 1 -19.93 -2.40 -3.36
N LEU A 2 -18.75 -2.28 -4.01
CA LEU A 2 -18.60 -1.62 -5.31
C LEU A 2 -18.92 -2.52 -6.51
N CYS A 3 -18.83 -3.83 -6.34
CA CYS A 3 -18.97 -4.81 -7.42
C CYS A 3 -20.04 -5.83 -7.10
N SER A 4 -20.70 -6.28 -8.17
CA SER A 4 -21.65 -7.38 -8.21
C SER A 4 -21.20 -8.46 -9.20
N SER A 5 -21.93 -9.56 -9.30
CA SER A 5 -21.65 -10.61 -10.31
C SER A 5 -21.71 -10.03 -11.73
N GLY A 6 -20.71 -10.32 -12.54
CA GLY A 6 -20.53 -9.79 -13.88
C GLY A 6 -19.65 -8.53 -13.95
N ASP A 7 -19.38 -7.87 -12.83
CA ASP A 7 -18.52 -6.68 -12.80
C ASP A 7 -17.03 -7.04 -12.91
N HIS A 8 -16.25 -6.01 -13.24
CA HIS A 8 -14.84 -6.12 -13.52
C HIS A 8 -14.00 -5.12 -12.68
N ILE A 9 -12.80 -5.54 -12.31
CA ILE A 9 -11.79 -4.74 -11.60
C ILE A 9 -10.54 -4.67 -12.48
N VAL A 10 -9.97 -3.49 -12.66
CA VAL A 10 -8.60 -3.30 -13.15
C VAL A 10 -7.71 -3.07 -11.93
N SER A 11 -6.67 -3.87 -11.77
CA SER A 11 -5.77 -3.81 -10.62
C SER A 11 -4.32 -3.72 -11.05
N SER A 12 -3.49 -3.01 -10.26
CA SER A 12 -2.04 -3.18 -10.39
C SER A 12 -1.67 -4.66 -10.26
N ARG A 13 -0.68 -5.09 -11.06
CA ARG A 13 -0.10 -6.44 -10.98
C ARG A 13 0.79 -6.62 -9.75
N THR A 14 1.42 -5.54 -9.33
CA THR A 14 2.30 -5.48 -8.15
C THR A 14 1.51 -4.90 -6.98
N ILE A 15 0.90 -5.78 -6.19
CA ILE A 15 0.13 -5.46 -4.99
C ILE A 15 0.43 -6.49 -3.90
N TYR A 16 0.07 -6.16 -2.68
CA TYR A 16 0.16 -7.09 -1.55
C TYR A 16 -0.42 -8.46 -1.89
N GLY A 17 0.37 -9.52 -1.59
CA GLY A 17 0.03 -10.89 -1.99
C GLY A 17 -1.36 -11.37 -1.52
N GLY A 18 -1.81 -10.93 -0.34
CA GLY A 18 -3.15 -11.24 0.16
C GLY A 18 -4.25 -10.60 -0.70
N THR A 19 -4.06 -9.36 -1.13
CA THR A 19 -4.99 -8.66 -2.04
C THR A 19 -4.98 -9.31 -3.43
N TYR A 20 -3.79 -9.66 -3.93
CA TYR A 20 -3.66 -10.36 -5.20
C TYR A 20 -4.41 -11.70 -5.17
N ALA A 21 -4.19 -12.51 -4.14
CA ALA A 21 -4.87 -13.80 -3.98
C ALA A 21 -6.39 -13.63 -3.86
N PHE A 22 -6.84 -12.61 -3.14
CA PHE A 22 -8.26 -12.28 -3.02
C PHE A 22 -8.88 -11.94 -4.37
N LEU A 23 -8.27 -11.04 -5.13
CA LEU A 23 -8.77 -10.61 -6.45
C LEU A 23 -8.66 -11.72 -7.51
N LYS A 24 -7.61 -12.56 -7.46
CA LYS A 24 -7.38 -13.60 -8.45
C LYS A 24 -8.17 -14.88 -8.21
N ASN A 25 -8.32 -15.28 -6.93
CA ASN A 25 -8.81 -16.62 -6.60
C ASN A 25 -10.16 -16.59 -5.88
N PHE A 26 -10.49 -15.51 -5.17
CA PHE A 26 -11.69 -15.47 -4.33
C PHE A 26 -12.84 -14.71 -4.99
N THR A 27 -12.62 -13.51 -5.50
CA THR A 27 -13.67 -12.70 -6.15
C THR A 27 -14.29 -13.37 -7.38
N PRO A 28 -13.55 -14.19 -8.19
CA PRO A 28 -14.18 -14.94 -9.29
C PRO A 28 -15.28 -15.91 -8.87
N LYS A 29 -15.25 -16.41 -7.63
CA LYS A 29 -16.31 -17.26 -7.08
C LYS A 29 -17.65 -16.52 -6.95
N PHE A 30 -17.62 -15.20 -6.94
CA PHE A 30 -18.78 -14.30 -6.92
C PHE A 30 -19.07 -13.67 -8.28
N GLY A 31 -18.44 -14.17 -9.34
CA GLY A 31 -18.63 -13.68 -10.70
C GLY A 31 -17.93 -12.34 -10.99
N ILE A 32 -17.00 -11.88 -10.13
CA ILE A 32 -16.24 -10.64 -10.33
C ILE A 32 -14.89 -11.00 -10.95
N LYS A 33 -14.57 -10.39 -12.10
CA LYS A 33 -13.32 -10.62 -12.83
C LYS A 33 -12.31 -9.53 -12.52
N THR A 34 -11.02 -9.85 -12.58
CA THR A 34 -9.94 -8.88 -12.40
C THR A 34 -8.90 -9.00 -13.52
N THR A 35 -8.55 -7.86 -14.12
CA THR A 35 -7.39 -7.74 -15.02
C THR A 35 -6.25 -7.05 -14.29
N PHE A 36 -5.10 -7.71 -14.22
CA PHE A 36 -3.89 -7.17 -13.61
C PHE A 36 -3.00 -6.51 -14.66
N VAL A 37 -2.60 -5.27 -14.42
CA VAL A 37 -1.85 -4.43 -15.37
C VAL A 37 -0.61 -3.81 -14.72
N ASP A 38 0.31 -3.35 -15.56
CA ASP A 38 1.40 -2.47 -15.14
C ASP A 38 0.83 -1.07 -14.84
N ILE A 39 0.68 -0.76 -13.57
CA ILE A 39 0.05 0.48 -13.11
C ILE A 39 0.86 1.74 -13.46
N THR A 40 2.15 1.58 -13.76
CA THR A 40 3.02 2.70 -14.14
C THR A 40 2.79 3.18 -15.57
N LYS A 41 1.99 2.45 -16.36
CA LYS A 41 1.68 2.72 -17.77
C LYS A 41 0.20 3.06 -17.93
N LEU A 42 -0.11 4.35 -17.93
CA LEU A 42 -1.49 4.83 -17.96
C LEU A 42 -2.26 4.37 -19.21
N ASP A 43 -1.61 4.28 -20.35
CA ASP A 43 -2.17 3.75 -21.60
C ASP A 43 -2.58 2.28 -21.49
N VAL A 44 -1.74 1.45 -20.84
CA VAL A 44 -2.04 0.03 -20.57
C VAL A 44 -3.22 -0.09 -19.59
N VAL A 45 -3.25 0.76 -18.57
CA VAL A 45 -4.36 0.81 -17.60
C VAL A 45 -5.66 1.13 -18.32
N GLU A 46 -5.68 2.19 -19.12
CA GLU A 46 -6.88 2.63 -19.83
C GLU A 46 -7.36 1.58 -20.83
N ALA A 47 -6.47 0.93 -21.55
CA ALA A 47 -6.80 -0.14 -22.51
C ALA A 47 -7.42 -1.39 -21.83
N ALA A 48 -7.18 -1.62 -20.55
CA ALA A 48 -7.74 -2.74 -19.80
C ALA A 48 -9.17 -2.48 -19.30
N ILE A 49 -9.68 -1.26 -19.39
CA ILE A 49 -11.03 -0.89 -18.95
C ILE A 49 -12.07 -1.46 -19.92
N THR A 50 -13.08 -2.09 -19.37
CA THR A 50 -14.21 -2.67 -20.12
C THR A 50 -15.51 -1.97 -19.67
N PRO A 51 -16.63 -2.14 -20.41
CA PRO A 51 -17.93 -1.60 -19.97
C PRO A 51 -18.40 -2.08 -18.60
N ASN A 52 -17.91 -3.25 -18.16
CA ASN A 52 -18.24 -3.83 -16.86
C ASN A 52 -17.26 -3.40 -15.75
N THR A 53 -16.23 -2.63 -16.05
CA THR A 53 -15.27 -2.17 -15.03
C THR A 53 -15.96 -1.21 -14.07
N LYS A 54 -15.80 -1.47 -12.75
CA LYS A 54 -16.32 -0.63 -11.67
C LYS A 54 -15.22 -0.03 -10.83
N VAL A 55 -14.08 -0.72 -10.74
CA VAL A 55 -12.99 -0.35 -9.83
C VAL A 55 -11.67 -0.37 -10.58
N LEU A 56 -10.89 0.67 -10.35
CA LEU A 56 -9.45 0.73 -10.61
C LEU A 56 -8.75 0.70 -9.26
N TYR A 57 -7.91 -0.31 -9.02
CA TYR A 57 -7.24 -0.54 -7.74
C TYR A 57 -5.72 -0.44 -7.88
N CYS A 58 -5.09 0.29 -6.98
CA CYS A 58 -3.63 0.33 -6.86
C CYS A 58 -3.18 0.53 -5.41
N GLU A 59 -1.88 0.32 -5.18
CA GLU A 59 -1.17 0.80 -4.00
C GLU A 59 -0.43 2.08 -4.35
N THR A 60 -0.31 3.03 -3.41
CA THR A 60 0.47 4.26 -3.62
C THR A 60 1.93 3.92 -3.95
N VAL A 61 2.51 3.00 -3.19
CA VAL A 61 3.81 2.37 -3.43
C VAL A 61 3.62 0.87 -3.29
N SER A 62 3.98 0.12 -4.32
CA SER A 62 3.69 -1.30 -4.40
C SER A 62 4.59 -2.16 -3.50
N ASN A 63 4.05 -3.30 -3.06
CA ASN A 63 4.78 -4.33 -2.32
C ASN A 63 4.99 -5.57 -3.23
N PRO A 64 6.20 -6.06 -3.48
CA PRO A 64 7.48 -5.63 -2.87
C PRO A 64 8.33 -4.70 -3.75
N LEU A 65 7.94 -4.41 -4.97
CA LEU A 65 8.80 -3.79 -5.99
C LEU A 65 8.99 -2.27 -5.81
N LEU A 66 8.24 -1.64 -4.91
CA LEU A 66 8.25 -0.21 -4.63
C LEU A 66 7.96 0.66 -5.88
N GLU A 67 7.21 0.13 -6.84
CA GLU A 67 6.67 0.90 -7.95
C GLU A 67 5.69 1.95 -7.44
N VAL A 68 5.75 3.17 -7.96
CA VAL A 68 4.89 4.28 -7.53
C VAL A 68 3.77 4.48 -8.55
N ALA A 69 2.54 4.53 -8.09
CA ALA A 69 1.37 4.81 -8.92
C ALA A 69 1.19 6.32 -9.15
N ASP A 70 0.96 6.73 -10.40
CA ASP A 70 0.52 8.08 -10.72
C ASP A 70 -0.97 8.24 -10.37
N ILE A 71 -1.25 8.57 -9.12
CA ILE A 71 -2.62 8.65 -8.60
C ILE A 71 -3.45 9.70 -9.35
N ALA A 72 -2.88 10.85 -9.72
CA ALA A 72 -3.59 11.90 -10.45
C ALA A 72 -3.95 11.47 -11.88
N GLY A 73 -3.01 10.81 -12.56
CA GLY A 73 -3.25 10.20 -13.88
C GLY A 73 -4.33 9.12 -13.83
N LEU A 74 -4.24 8.22 -12.84
CA LEU A 74 -5.25 7.17 -12.62
C LEU A 74 -6.63 7.73 -12.26
N ALA A 75 -6.69 8.81 -11.46
CA ALA A 75 -7.95 9.49 -11.14
C ALA A 75 -8.60 10.12 -12.38
N THR A 76 -7.79 10.66 -13.29
CA THR A 76 -8.26 11.19 -14.56
C THR A 76 -8.90 10.09 -15.42
N ILE A 77 -8.25 8.93 -15.51
CA ILE A 77 -8.79 7.76 -16.22
C ILE A 77 -10.08 7.27 -15.54
N ALA A 78 -10.06 7.10 -14.23
CA ALA A 78 -11.23 6.63 -13.49
C ALA A 78 -12.45 7.54 -13.68
N LYS A 79 -12.25 8.86 -13.63
CA LYS A 79 -13.29 9.84 -13.88
C LYS A 79 -13.83 9.80 -15.32
N LYS A 80 -12.95 9.66 -16.32
CA LYS A 80 -13.31 9.55 -17.75
C LYS A 80 -14.23 8.36 -18.00
N HIS A 81 -13.99 7.23 -17.33
CA HIS A 81 -14.74 5.99 -17.49
C HIS A 81 -15.84 5.79 -16.44
N ASN A 82 -16.08 6.78 -15.56
CA ASN A 82 -17.06 6.70 -14.47
C ASN A 82 -16.91 5.47 -13.58
N ILE A 83 -15.67 5.13 -13.23
CA ILE A 83 -15.29 4.03 -12.33
C ILE A 83 -14.65 4.58 -11.06
N LYS A 84 -14.60 3.78 -9.99
CA LYS A 84 -14.03 4.20 -8.71
C LYS A 84 -12.55 3.90 -8.62
N LEU A 85 -11.74 4.91 -8.29
CA LEU A 85 -10.33 4.74 -7.95
C LEU A 85 -10.20 4.41 -6.45
N VAL A 86 -9.71 3.22 -6.17
CA VAL A 86 -9.40 2.72 -4.82
C VAL A 86 -7.89 2.63 -4.65
N VAL A 87 -7.36 3.35 -3.67
CA VAL A 87 -5.91 3.41 -3.41
C VAL A 87 -5.60 2.87 -2.02
N ASP A 88 -4.79 1.83 -1.95
CA ASP A 88 -4.18 1.40 -0.69
C ASP A 88 -2.96 2.28 -0.39
N ASN A 89 -3.07 3.06 0.67
CA ASN A 89 -2.03 3.99 1.09
C ASN A 89 -1.29 3.51 2.35
N THR A 90 -1.22 2.21 2.55
CA THR A 90 -0.60 1.61 3.74
C THR A 90 0.87 1.97 3.89
N PHE A 91 1.63 2.08 2.80
CA PHE A 91 3.08 2.41 2.83
C PHE A 91 3.36 3.90 3.05
N SER A 92 2.39 4.77 2.78
CA SER A 92 2.61 6.22 2.73
C SER A 92 1.62 7.02 3.59
N PRO A 93 1.24 6.53 4.81
CA PRO A 93 0.36 7.32 5.67
C PRO A 93 1.06 8.64 6.02
N LEU A 94 0.33 9.76 5.96
CA LEU A 94 0.81 11.14 6.10
C LEU A 94 1.73 11.63 4.98
N SER A 95 2.53 10.77 4.36
CA SER A 95 3.41 11.17 3.24
C SER A 95 2.62 11.51 2.00
N VAL A 96 1.60 10.73 1.65
CA VAL A 96 0.74 10.95 0.49
C VAL A 96 -0.72 11.06 0.92
N ALA A 97 -1.46 11.95 0.26
CA ALA A 97 -2.90 12.13 0.47
C ALA A 97 -3.68 11.80 -0.82
N PRO A 98 -3.95 10.51 -1.13
CA PRO A 98 -4.56 10.11 -2.40
C PRO A 98 -5.91 10.75 -2.69
N ALA A 99 -6.72 11.00 -1.66
CA ALA A 99 -8.02 11.68 -1.82
C ALA A 99 -7.88 13.10 -2.38
N LYS A 100 -6.80 13.83 -2.05
CA LYS A 100 -6.51 15.15 -2.63
C LYS A 100 -6.06 15.08 -4.09
N MET A 101 -5.66 13.89 -4.54
CA MET A 101 -5.24 13.61 -5.92
C MET A 101 -6.36 13.00 -6.77
N GLY A 102 -7.55 12.84 -6.19
CA GLY A 102 -8.74 12.36 -6.89
C GLY A 102 -9.11 10.89 -6.65
N ALA A 103 -8.45 10.20 -5.72
CA ALA A 103 -8.91 8.87 -5.30
C ALA A 103 -10.28 8.96 -4.62
N ASP A 104 -11.22 8.10 -5.02
CA ASP A 104 -12.56 8.03 -4.42
C ASP A 104 -12.52 7.38 -3.04
N ILE A 105 -11.69 6.35 -2.90
CA ILE A 105 -11.58 5.55 -1.68
C ILE A 105 -10.10 5.33 -1.39
N VAL A 106 -9.72 5.60 -0.14
CA VAL A 106 -8.38 5.33 0.39
C VAL A 106 -8.50 4.31 1.49
N ILE A 107 -7.67 3.26 1.42
CA ILE A 107 -7.61 2.23 2.45
C ILE A 107 -6.22 2.20 3.09
N HIS A 108 -6.17 1.78 4.34
CA HIS A 108 -4.93 1.53 5.05
C HIS A 108 -5.04 0.26 5.89
N SER A 109 -4.00 -0.53 5.91
CA SER A 109 -3.81 -1.51 6.97
C SER A 109 -3.40 -0.78 8.26
N LEU A 110 -4.30 -0.77 9.24
CA LEU A 110 -3.99 -0.26 10.59
C LEU A 110 -2.89 -1.07 11.27
N THR A 111 -2.77 -2.35 10.91
CA THR A 111 -1.75 -3.31 11.35
C THR A 111 -0.32 -2.78 11.21
N LYS A 112 -0.08 -1.90 10.23
CA LYS A 112 1.24 -1.44 9.80
C LYS A 112 1.63 -0.13 10.51
N TYR A 113 2.05 0.88 9.77
CA TYR A 113 2.55 2.16 10.31
C TYR A 113 1.58 2.85 11.27
N ILE A 114 0.27 2.80 11.00
CA ILE A 114 -0.71 3.53 11.82
C ILE A 114 -0.68 3.02 13.25
N ASN A 115 -0.75 1.71 13.45
CA ASN A 115 -0.60 1.11 14.78
C ASN A 115 0.88 1.13 15.24
N GLY A 116 1.81 0.63 14.43
CA GLY A 116 3.25 0.67 14.67
C GLY A 116 3.79 -0.24 15.77
N SER A 117 2.93 -0.99 16.45
CA SER A 117 3.29 -1.85 17.60
C SER A 117 3.20 -3.34 17.30
N SER A 118 2.72 -3.75 16.11
CA SER A 118 2.53 -5.14 15.68
C SER A 118 1.68 -6.02 16.62
N ASP A 119 0.81 -5.40 17.41
CA ASP A 119 -0.05 -6.04 18.43
C ASP A 119 -1.53 -6.04 18.04
N THR A 120 -1.89 -5.44 16.92
CA THR A 120 -3.28 -5.30 16.48
C THR A 120 -3.37 -5.45 14.96
N VAL A 121 -4.34 -6.23 14.52
CA VAL A 121 -4.70 -6.38 13.10
C VAL A 121 -5.98 -5.58 12.83
N GLY A 122 -5.99 -4.79 11.76
CA GLY A 122 -7.15 -4.03 11.36
C GLY A 122 -6.96 -3.26 10.06
N GLY A 123 -8.04 -2.68 9.57
CA GLY A 123 -8.05 -1.83 8.40
C GLY A 123 -8.97 -0.63 8.57
N VAL A 124 -8.76 0.38 7.77
CA VAL A 124 -9.63 1.56 7.70
C VAL A 124 -9.94 1.91 6.25
N VAL A 125 -11.17 2.29 6.01
CA VAL A 125 -11.66 2.83 4.74
C VAL A 125 -11.97 4.31 4.94
N CYS A 126 -11.37 5.16 4.11
CA CYS A 126 -11.59 6.60 4.06
C CYS A 126 -12.23 6.93 2.71
N ALA A 127 -13.42 7.52 2.72
CA ALA A 127 -14.17 7.86 1.50
C ALA A 127 -15.16 9.00 1.79
N SER A 128 -15.99 9.36 0.81
CA SER A 128 -17.08 10.32 1.00
C SER A 128 -18.06 9.85 2.09
N GLN A 129 -18.72 10.81 2.75
CA GLN A 129 -19.74 10.49 3.76
C GLN A 129 -20.87 9.64 3.18
N GLU A 130 -21.25 9.87 1.94
CA GLU A 130 -22.25 9.09 1.21
C GLU A 130 -21.84 7.62 1.11
N PHE A 131 -20.64 7.33 0.61
CA PHE A 131 -20.13 5.95 0.52
C PHE A 131 -20.01 5.26 1.89
N ILE A 132 -19.57 6.00 2.91
CA ILE A 132 -19.51 5.45 4.28
C ILE A 132 -20.92 5.15 4.83
N ASN A 133 -21.91 5.98 4.52
CA ASN A 133 -23.30 5.71 4.87
C ASN A 133 -23.83 4.47 4.16
N ASP A 134 -23.51 4.29 2.87
CA ASP A 134 -23.87 3.08 2.11
C ASP A 134 -23.25 1.82 2.71
N LEU A 135 -21.97 1.87 3.10
CA LEU A 135 -21.31 0.76 3.78
C LEU A 135 -21.99 0.35 5.09
N LYS A 136 -22.61 1.31 5.79
CA LYS A 136 -23.29 1.11 7.09
C LYS A 136 -24.80 0.87 6.95
N ASN A 137 -25.33 0.88 5.73
CA ASN A 137 -26.76 0.70 5.50
C ASN A 137 -27.22 -0.68 6.02
N VAL A 138 -28.30 -0.69 6.81
CA VAL A 138 -28.80 -1.89 7.49
C VAL A 138 -29.31 -2.97 6.53
N ASN A 139 -29.70 -2.61 5.31
CA ASN A 139 -30.30 -3.53 4.35
C ASN A 139 -29.29 -4.09 3.33
N ASN A 140 -28.24 -3.32 2.97
CA ASN A 140 -27.34 -3.67 1.88
C ASN A 140 -25.87 -3.25 2.09
N GLY A 141 -25.54 -2.65 3.23
CA GLY A 141 -24.21 -2.21 3.53
C GLY A 141 -23.27 -3.34 3.93
N ALA A 142 -22.17 -3.51 3.21
CA ALA A 142 -21.20 -4.58 3.45
C ALA A 142 -20.61 -4.54 4.88
N SER A 143 -20.36 -3.36 5.43
CA SER A 143 -19.87 -3.22 6.80
C SER A 143 -20.91 -3.65 7.84
N MET A 144 -22.19 -3.39 7.59
CA MET A 144 -23.27 -3.78 8.49
C MET A 144 -23.56 -5.28 8.42
N LEU A 145 -23.66 -5.81 7.21
CA LEU A 145 -24.13 -7.19 7.00
C LEU A 145 -23.03 -8.24 7.22
N LEU A 146 -21.76 -7.91 6.95
CA LEU A 146 -20.63 -8.84 7.14
C LEU A 146 -19.94 -8.66 8.50
N GLY A 147 -20.21 -7.56 9.21
CA GLY A 147 -19.73 -7.30 10.57
C GLY A 147 -18.22 -7.09 10.74
N PRO A 148 -17.45 -6.55 9.76
CA PRO A 148 -16.01 -6.31 9.93
C PRO A 148 -15.77 -5.08 10.80
N THR A 149 -16.25 -5.10 12.03
CA THR A 149 -16.12 -3.96 12.97
C THR A 149 -15.04 -4.27 14.00
N MET A 150 -14.11 -3.33 14.15
CA MET A 150 -13.07 -3.43 15.16
C MET A 150 -13.68 -3.29 16.56
N ASP A 151 -13.28 -4.16 17.48
CA ASP A 151 -13.71 -4.08 18.88
C ASP A 151 -13.11 -2.85 19.60
N SER A 152 -13.70 -2.51 20.76
CA SER A 152 -13.35 -1.30 21.50
C SER A 152 -11.92 -1.33 22.05
N LEU A 153 -11.40 -2.49 22.46
CA LEU A 153 -10.05 -2.61 23.02
C LEU A 153 -8.98 -2.37 21.96
N ARG A 154 -9.12 -3.01 20.79
CA ARG A 154 -8.22 -2.79 19.65
C ARG A 154 -8.33 -1.37 19.13
N SER A 155 -9.54 -0.81 19.06
CA SER A 155 -9.76 0.58 18.66
C SER A 155 -9.06 1.56 19.61
N ALA A 156 -9.14 1.35 20.92
CA ALA A 156 -8.45 2.16 21.92
C ALA A 156 -6.91 2.05 21.79
N SER A 157 -6.38 0.85 21.53
CA SER A 157 -4.94 0.64 21.29
C SER A 157 -4.47 1.41 20.06
N VAL A 158 -5.17 1.27 18.93
CA VAL A 158 -4.84 1.99 17.69
C VAL A 158 -4.91 3.50 17.90
N MET A 159 -5.94 4.02 18.57
CA MET A 159 -6.08 5.44 18.91
C MET A 159 -4.91 5.95 19.76
N LYS A 160 -4.43 5.17 20.70
CA LYS A 160 -3.25 5.50 21.51
C LYS A 160 -2.00 5.59 20.65
N ASN A 161 -1.77 4.60 19.79
CA ASN A 161 -0.58 4.50 18.96
C ASN A 161 -0.58 5.51 17.79
N LEU A 162 -1.76 5.88 17.28
CA LEU A 162 -1.93 6.92 16.26
C LEU A 162 -1.34 8.28 16.69
N ARG A 163 -1.32 8.58 17.98
CA ARG A 163 -0.77 9.85 18.53
C ARG A 163 0.71 10.06 18.19
N THR A 164 1.46 8.99 17.98
CA THR A 164 2.90 9.05 17.63
C THR A 164 3.18 8.86 16.14
N LEU A 165 2.15 8.65 15.32
CA LEU A 165 2.33 8.33 13.91
C LEU A 165 3.19 9.38 13.17
N HIS A 166 2.95 10.66 13.43
CA HIS A 166 3.67 11.76 12.79
C HIS A 166 5.18 11.75 13.11
N ILE A 167 5.55 11.41 14.35
CA ILE A 167 6.95 11.29 14.77
C ILE A 167 7.58 10.06 14.12
N ARG A 168 6.87 8.93 14.15
CA ARG A 168 7.37 7.66 13.63
C ARG A 168 7.57 7.70 12.12
N MET A 169 6.64 8.29 11.35
CA MET A 169 6.77 8.43 9.90
C MET A 169 7.99 9.27 9.50
N LYS A 170 8.24 10.39 10.19
CA LYS A 170 9.45 11.19 9.96
C LYS A 170 10.71 10.39 10.21
N GLN A 171 10.77 9.66 11.33
CA GLN A 171 11.94 8.87 11.69
C GLN A 171 12.15 7.68 10.75
N HIS A 172 11.08 6.96 10.38
CA HIS A 172 11.16 5.89 9.39
C HIS A 172 11.73 6.39 8.05
N SER A 173 11.21 7.50 7.56
CA SER A 173 11.68 8.07 6.29
C SER A 173 13.13 8.56 6.37
N HIS A 174 13.50 9.24 7.46
CA HIS A 174 14.87 9.67 7.69
C HIS A 174 15.85 8.50 7.72
N ASN A 175 15.53 7.45 8.47
CA ASN A 175 16.37 6.25 8.57
C ASN A 175 16.49 5.53 7.22
N ALA A 176 15.38 5.38 6.51
CA ALA A 176 15.37 4.71 5.21
C ALA A 176 16.18 5.49 4.16
N GLN A 177 16.03 6.83 4.12
CA GLN A 177 16.82 7.67 3.22
C GLN A 177 18.32 7.53 3.50
N PHE A 178 18.70 7.66 4.77
CA PHE A 178 20.11 7.51 5.17
C PHE A 178 20.70 6.16 4.78
N LEU A 179 19.99 5.07 5.10
CA LEU A 179 20.46 3.72 4.79
C LEU A 179 20.51 3.46 3.29
N ALA A 180 19.48 3.88 2.54
CA ALA A 180 19.43 3.68 1.09
C ALA A 180 20.58 4.39 0.38
N GLU A 181 20.88 5.63 0.77
CA GLU A 181 22.04 6.39 0.23
C GLU A 181 23.37 5.68 0.57
N LYS A 182 23.52 5.16 1.79
CA LYS A 182 24.73 4.42 2.19
C LYS A 182 24.90 3.12 1.43
N PHE A 183 23.84 2.38 1.23
CA PHE A 183 23.86 1.14 0.46
C PHE A 183 24.18 1.39 -1.02
N GLU A 184 23.57 2.42 -1.62
CA GLU A 184 23.88 2.82 -3.00
C GLU A 184 25.34 3.25 -3.14
N GLN A 185 25.86 4.08 -2.21
CA GLN A 185 27.28 4.48 -2.15
C GLN A 185 28.23 3.29 -2.00
N ALA A 186 27.81 2.23 -1.29
CA ALA A 186 28.56 1.00 -1.14
C ALA A 186 28.47 0.05 -2.34
N GLY A 187 27.75 0.46 -3.41
CA GLY A 187 27.59 -0.32 -4.65
C GLY A 187 26.52 -1.42 -4.55
N LEU A 188 25.67 -1.41 -3.53
CA LEU A 188 24.54 -2.33 -3.44
C LEU A 188 23.38 -1.84 -4.30
N LYS A 189 22.79 -2.74 -5.07
CA LYS A 189 21.60 -2.43 -5.86
C LYS A 189 20.41 -2.24 -4.92
N THR A 190 20.10 -0.98 -4.68
CA THR A 190 19.09 -0.55 -3.71
C THR A 190 17.91 0.08 -4.44
N VAL A 191 16.68 -0.34 -4.10
CA VAL A 191 15.45 0.27 -4.59
C VAL A 191 14.79 1.01 -3.43
N TYR A 192 14.67 2.30 -3.58
CA TYR A 192 14.00 3.19 -2.61
C TYR A 192 13.50 4.43 -3.34
N PRO A 193 12.21 4.80 -3.23
CA PRO A 193 11.66 5.93 -3.97
C PRO A 193 12.31 7.30 -3.66
N GLY A 194 13.01 7.41 -2.53
CA GLY A 194 13.78 8.57 -2.15
C GLY A 194 15.14 8.72 -2.84
N LEU A 195 15.66 7.69 -3.50
CA LEU A 195 16.87 7.76 -4.29
C LEU A 195 16.61 8.37 -5.67
N LYS A 196 17.53 9.22 -6.15
CA LYS A 196 17.43 9.78 -7.51
C LYS A 196 17.54 8.73 -8.62
N SER A 197 18.13 7.58 -8.32
CA SER A 197 18.22 6.42 -9.22
C SER A 197 16.89 5.67 -9.38
N HIS A 198 15.91 5.91 -8.49
CA HIS A 198 14.60 5.27 -8.60
C HIS A 198 13.79 5.84 -9.79
N PRO A 199 13.22 4.99 -10.67
CA PRO A 199 12.55 5.45 -11.89
C PRO A 199 11.41 6.45 -11.65
N SER A 200 10.71 6.32 -10.52
CA SER A 200 9.57 7.18 -10.16
C SER A 200 9.92 8.24 -9.11
N HIS A 201 11.21 8.54 -8.89
CA HIS A 201 11.63 9.50 -7.86
C HIS A 201 10.93 10.85 -8.00
N GLU A 202 10.98 11.45 -9.18
CA GLU A 202 10.39 12.79 -9.42
C GLU A 202 8.87 12.77 -9.32
N LEU A 203 8.21 11.71 -9.81
CA LEU A 203 6.78 11.53 -9.64
C LEU A 203 6.41 11.51 -8.16
N TYR A 204 7.07 10.64 -7.39
CA TYR A 204 6.76 10.47 -5.97
C TYR A 204 7.07 11.72 -5.15
N LYS A 205 8.19 12.39 -5.45
CA LYS A 205 8.56 13.68 -4.86
C LYS A 205 7.51 14.76 -5.07
N GLY A 206 6.84 14.76 -6.23
CA GLY A 206 5.71 15.66 -6.50
C GLY A 206 4.43 15.33 -5.73
N MET A 207 4.31 14.11 -5.22
CA MET A 207 3.11 13.63 -4.52
C MET A 207 3.21 13.72 -2.99
N ILE A 208 4.43 13.66 -2.44
CA ILE A 208 4.64 13.58 -1.00
C ILE A 208 4.49 14.90 -0.28
N ASN A 209 4.11 14.83 0.99
CA ASN A 209 4.36 15.89 1.95
C ASN A 209 5.84 15.82 2.39
N PRO A 210 6.67 16.83 2.08
CA PRO A 210 8.10 16.79 2.38
C PRO A 210 8.41 16.58 3.87
N GLU A 211 7.48 16.97 4.75
CA GLU A 211 7.63 16.79 6.19
C GLU A 211 7.77 15.32 6.60
N TYR A 212 7.15 14.40 5.83
CA TYR A 212 7.14 12.96 6.15
C TYR A 212 8.02 12.14 5.20
N GLY A 213 8.53 12.74 4.13
CA GLY A 213 9.49 12.14 3.19
C GLY A 213 8.95 10.93 2.43
N PHE A 214 9.88 10.06 2.02
CA PHE A 214 9.63 8.98 1.04
C PHE A 214 9.20 7.63 1.66
N GLY A 215 8.96 7.58 2.97
CA GLY A 215 8.53 6.37 3.67
C GLY A 215 9.69 5.52 4.20
N GLY A 216 9.35 4.39 4.84
CA GLY A 216 10.29 3.56 5.61
C GLY A 216 10.63 2.22 4.97
N MET A 217 10.33 2.00 3.68
CA MET A 217 10.55 0.72 2.99
C MET A 217 11.60 0.86 1.91
N MET A 218 12.54 -0.07 1.86
CA MET A 218 13.53 -0.23 0.80
C MET A 218 13.76 -1.71 0.50
N THR A 219 14.28 -2.01 -0.67
CA THR A 219 14.76 -3.35 -1.01
C THR A 219 16.21 -3.31 -1.46
N ILE A 220 16.95 -4.38 -1.18
CA ILE A 220 18.34 -4.55 -1.57
C ILE A 220 18.42 -5.85 -2.35
N ASP A 221 18.96 -5.79 -3.58
CA ASP A 221 19.22 -6.96 -4.38
C ASP A 221 20.66 -7.41 -4.13
N VAL A 222 20.80 -8.55 -3.50
CA VAL A 222 22.10 -9.20 -3.19
C VAL A 222 22.48 -10.28 -4.20
N GLY A 223 21.69 -10.44 -5.27
CA GLY A 223 21.97 -11.24 -6.44
C GLY A 223 21.52 -12.69 -6.37
N THR A 224 21.63 -13.38 -5.22
CA THR A 224 21.22 -14.79 -5.09
C THR A 224 20.45 -15.03 -3.80
N LEU A 225 19.63 -16.09 -3.81
CA LEU A 225 18.88 -16.54 -2.64
C LEU A 225 19.81 -16.90 -1.46
N ASP A 226 20.92 -17.58 -1.74
CA ASP A 226 21.86 -18.00 -0.70
C ASP A 226 22.47 -16.79 0.01
N LYS A 227 22.89 -15.77 -0.75
CA LYS A 227 23.40 -14.51 -0.17
C LYS A 227 22.33 -13.75 0.62
N ALA A 228 21.07 -13.80 0.18
CA ALA A 228 19.99 -13.17 0.90
C ALA A 228 19.72 -13.88 2.24
N ASN A 229 19.76 -15.22 2.26
CA ASN A 229 19.64 -16.00 3.49
C ASN A 229 20.82 -15.73 4.45
N GLU A 230 22.05 -15.76 3.94
CA GLU A 230 23.25 -15.42 4.71
C GLU A 230 23.16 -14.01 5.34
N LEU A 231 22.73 -13.02 4.54
CA LEU A 231 22.53 -11.66 5.06
C LEU A 231 21.49 -11.63 6.18
N MET A 232 20.36 -12.32 6.02
CA MET A 232 19.32 -12.36 7.07
C MET A 232 19.82 -13.03 8.36
N GLU A 233 20.57 -14.13 8.25
CA GLU A 233 21.19 -14.80 9.39
C GLU A 233 22.16 -13.88 10.13
N LEU A 234 23.06 -13.21 9.40
CA LEU A 234 24.00 -12.23 9.96
C LEU A 234 23.28 -11.05 10.63
N MET A 235 22.19 -10.55 10.05
CA MET A 235 21.40 -9.48 10.66
C MET A 235 20.75 -9.92 11.98
N GLN A 236 20.27 -11.18 12.06
CA GLN A 236 19.71 -11.74 13.29
C GLN A 236 20.80 -11.93 14.35
N GLU A 237 21.92 -12.54 14.02
CA GLU A 237 23.04 -12.76 14.93
C GLU A 237 23.56 -11.45 15.53
N ARG A 238 23.58 -10.39 14.73
CA ARG A 238 24.03 -9.05 15.16
C ARG A 238 22.94 -8.19 15.78
N ASN A 239 21.73 -8.72 15.97
CA ASN A 239 20.58 -8.01 16.52
C ASN A 239 20.25 -6.68 15.77
N LEU A 240 20.41 -6.66 14.44
CA LEU A 240 20.14 -5.48 13.62
C LEU A 240 18.67 -5.25 13.31
N GLY A 241 17.79 -6.15 13.76
CA GLY A 241 16.35 -6.08 13.56
C GLY A 241 15.67 -7.42 13.80
N TYR A 242 14.44 -7.54 13.31
CA TYR A 242 13.66 -8.77 13.44
C TYR A 242 13.33 -9.35 12.07
N LEU A 243 13.47 -10.63 11.89
CA LEU A 243 12.94 -11.35 10.74
C LEU A 243 11.42 -11.45 10.88
N ALA A 244 10.70 -10.72 10.04
CA ALA A 244 9.24 -10.71 10.08
C ALA A 244 8.64 -10.22 8.74
N VAL A 245 7.59 -10.90 8.31
CA VAL A 245 6.81 -10.53 7.12
C VAL A 245 5.78 -9.46 7.51
N SER A 246 6.26 -8.30 7.94
CA SER A 246 5.45 -7.14 8.31
C SER A 246 6.23 -5.85 8.05
N LEU A 247 5.64 -4.69 8.35
CA LEU A 247 6.27 -3.38 8.21
C LEU A 247 5.65 -2.35 9.15
N GLY A 248 6.30 -1.19 9.28
CA GLY A 248 5.80 -0.08 10.09
C GLY A 248 5.97 -0.23 11.59
N PHE A 249 6.70 -1.25 12.03
CA PHE A 249 7.04 -1.45 13.44
C PHE A 249 8.10 -0.43 13.89
N TYR A 250 8.16 -0.11 15.17
CA TYR A 250 9.12 0.86 15.73
C TYR A 250 10.58 0.38 15.74
N LYS A 251 10.83 -0.88 15.40
CA LYS A 251 12.16 -1.45 15.16
C LYS A 251 12.31 -1.90 13.73
N THR A 252 13.57 -2.06 13.28
CA THR A 252 13.86 -2.56 11.94
C THR A 252 13.29 -3.97 11.76
N LEU A 253 12.54 -4.15 10.68
CA LEU A 253 12.10 -5.47 10.20
C LEU A 253 12.79 -5.76 8.88
N PHE A 254 13.11 -7.02 8.64
CA PHE A 254 13.63 -7.49 7.37
C PHE A 254 13.03 -8.84 7.00
N SER A 255 12.89 -9.10 5.72
CA SER A 255 12.39 -10.36 5.18
C SER A 255 12.92 -10.56 3.77
N LEU A 256 12.94 -11.81 3.33
CA LEU A 256 13.18 -12.15 1.95
C LEU A 256 11.89 -11.99 1.14
N SER A 257 12.01 -11.39 -0.06
CA SER A 257 10.98 -11.37 -1.08
C SER A 257 11.52 -12.06 -2.31
N LEU A 258 10.80 -13.06 -2.81
CA LEU A 258 11.12 -13.83 -4.02
C LEU A 258 10.38 -13.26 -5.21
#